data_1e6b1bf53cced4fe9be978ae327a00fd
#
_entry.id   1e6b1bf53cced4fe9be978ae327a00fd
#
_cell.length_a   1.000
_cell.length_b   1.000
_cell.length_c   1.000
_cell.angle_alpha   90.00
_cell.angle_beta   90.00
_cell.angle_gamma   90.00
#
_symmetry.space_group_name_H-M   'P 1'
#
loop_
_entity.id
_entity.type
_entity.pdbx_description
1 polymer ?
#
loop_
_entity_poly.entity_id
_entity_poly.type
_entity_poly.pdbx_seq_one_letter_code
_entity_poly.pdbx_strand_id
1 'polypeptide(L)'
;DFCLSRGLGDVYKRQTLEYLRKTGKRGIVLAGRPYHVDPEINHGIPELITSYDMAVLTEDSISHLAKPERPLIVSDQWMYHSRLYAAASYVKTVENLDLIQLNSFGCGLDAVTTDAVNDILTKSGKIYTCLKIDEVNNLGAARIRIRSLISAIRVREKKQTKRTIVPANYNRVVFTEEMRKNYTILCPQMSPIHFELLEPAFQTAGYNLVVPDVDSRTCVDVGLKYVNNDACYPSLIVVGQLMAAVMSGDYDMSRTAILISQTGGGCRASNYIGFIRRALEKAGYPDVPVISINLSGLEKNPGFKLTLPLIQHGLYALEFGDIFMRCVYATRPYEAVAGSTDELHEKWKKEVIAFITQKKMLSHGKFKNCLLYTSPSPRDR
;
A
#
# COMPACT_ATOMS: atom_id res chain seq x y z
N ASP A 1 -13.92 -28.76 24.38
CA ASP A 1 -14.86 -27.67 24.07
C ASP A 1 -14.58 -26.97 22.71
N PHE A 2 -13.33 -26.71 22.38
CA PHE A 2 -12.98 -26.02 21.12
C PHE A 2 -13.31 -26.86 19.84
N CYS A 3 -13.20 -28.18 19.93
CA CYS A 3 -13.56 -29.08 18.81
C CYS A 3 -15.09 -29.20 18.61
N LEU A 4 -15.84 -29.16 19.70
CA LEU A 4 -17.32 -29.21 19.66
C LEU A 4 -17.92 -27.90 19.10
N SER A 5 -17.37 -26.76 19.48
CA SER A 5 -17.82 -25.46 18.94
C SER A 5 -17.53 -25.33 17.43
N ARG A 6 -16.41 -25.88 16.94
CA ARG A 6 -16.15 -25.97 15.50
C ARG A 6 -17.15 -26.85 14.76
N GLY A 7 -17.45 -28.03 15.29
CA GLY A 7 -18.40 -28.95 14.67
C GLY A 7 -19.80 -28.36 14.54
N LEU A 8 -20.31 -27.72 15.58
CA LEU A 8 -21.62 -27.04 15.55
C LEU A 8 -21.60 -25.85 14.58
N GLY A 9 -20.55 -25.03 14.59
CA GLY A 9 -20.40 -23.95 13.64
C GLY A 9 -20.47 -24.42 12.18
N ASP A 10 -19.80 -25.50 11.82
CA ASP A 10 -19.80 -26.05 10.47
C ASP A 10 -21.16 -26.61 10.04
N VAL A 11 -21.94 -27.16 10.96
CA VAL A 11 -23.31 -27.61 10.69
C VAL A 11 -24.22 -26.44 10.34
N TYR A 12 -24.22 -25.36 11.13
CA TYR A 12 -25.04 -24.17 10.85
C TYR A 12 -24.65 -23.49 9.54
N LYS A 13 -23.35 -23.43 9.24
CA LYS A 13 -22.82 -22.90 7.98
C LYS A 13 -23.36 -23.64 6.76
N ARG A 14 -23.28 -24.98 6.78
CA ARG A 14 -23.80 -25.83 5.71
C ARG A 14 -25.32 -25.70 5.57
N GLN A 15 -26.03 -25.67 6.68
CA GLN A 15 -27.49 -25.49 6.69
C GLN A 15 -27.89 -24.14 6.09
N THR A 16 -27.17 -23.06 6.39
CA THR A 16 -27.47 -21.74 5.81
C THR A 16 -27.22 -21.71 4.30
N LEU A 17 -26.12 -22.26 3.82
CA LEU A 17 -25.85 -22.35 2.37
C LEU A 17 -26.89 -23.23 1.66
N GLU A 18 -27.29 -24.34 2.27
CA GLU A 18 -28.33 -25.21 1.74
C GLU A 18 -29.70 -24.52 1.74
N TYR A 19 -30.03 -23.78 2.79
CA TYR A 19 -31.24 -22.97 2.86
C TYR A 19 -31.29 -21.94 1.72
N LEU A 20 -30.21 -21.23 1.47
CA LEU A 20 -30.11 -20.26 0.37
C LEU A 20 -30.27 -20.92 -1.00
N ARG A 21 -29.70 -22.14 -1.19
CA ARG A 21 -29.88 -22.91 -2.43
C ARG A 21 -31.31 -23.38 -2.65
N LYS A 22 -31.99 -23.86 -1.58
CA LYS A 22 -33.35 -24.39 -1.65
C LYS A 22 -34.41 -23.30 -1.80
N THR A 23 -34.23 -22.17 -1.14
CA THR A 23 -35.22 -21.11 -1.09
C THR A 23 -35.03 -20.02 -2.15
N GLY A 24 -33.85 -19.93 -2.74
CA GLY A 24 -33.49 -18.83 -3.63
C GLY A 24 -33.34 -17.48 -2.91
N LYS A 25 -33.47 -17.44 -1.58
CA LYS A 25 -33.27 -16.21 -0.79
C LYS A 25 -31.83 -15.72 -0.92
N ARG A 26 -31.65 -14.43 -0.61
CA ARG A 26 -30.32 -13.83 -0.60
C ARG A 26 -29.63 -14.00 0.74
N GLY A 27 -28.31 -14.11 0.66
CA GLY A 27 -27.43 -14.10 1.80
C GLY A 27 -26.40 -12.96 1.70
N ILE A 28 -26.00 -12.50 2.85
CA ILE A 28 -24.91 -11.52 3.01
C ILE A 28 -23.78 -12.21 3.77
N VAL A 29 -22.58 -12.14 3.21
CA VAL A 29 -21.35 -12.47 3.93
C VAL A 29 -20.88 -11.23 4.63
N LEU A 30 -20.91 -11.25 5.95
CA LEU A 30 -20.38 -10.20 6.78
C LEU A 30 -18.89 -10.45 7.00
N ALA A 31 -18.06 -9.69 6.33
CA ALA A 31 -16.62 -9.86 6.28
C ALA A 31 -15.92 -8.76 7.10
N GLY A 32 -14.87 -9.11 7.81
CA GLY A 32 -14.11 -8.16 8.60
C GLY A 32 -13.06 -8.85 9.46
N ARG A 33 -12.55 -8.15 10.44
CA ARG A 33 -11.68 -8.77 11.45
C ARG A 33 -12.50 -9.64 12.39
N PRO A 34 -11.90 -10.65 13.06
CA PRO A 34 -12.65 -11.56 13.93
C PRO A 34 -13.50 -10.87 15.00
N TYR A 35 -13.05 -9.75 15.54
CA TYR A 35 -13.80 -8.99 16.55
C TYR A 35 -15.03 -8.25 16.01
N HIS A 36 -15.13 -8.05 14.69
CA HIS A 36 -16.32 -7.40 14.09
C HIS A 36 -17.61 -8.23 14.21
N VAL A 37 -17.50 -9.53 14.52
CA VAL A 37 -18.68 -10.38 14.76
C VAL A 37 -19.19 -10.28 16.20
N ASP A 38 -18.46 -9.62 17.10
CA ASP A 38 -18.89 -9.37 18.45
C ASP A 38 -20.09 -8.40 18.45
N PRO A 39 -21.22 -8.72 19.13
CA PRO A 39 -22.43 -7.90 19.14
C PRO A 39 -22.20 -6.48 19.67
N GLU A 40 -21.32 -6.31 20.66
CA GLU A 40 -20.99 -4.98 21.22
C GLU A 40 -20.26 -4.10 20.22
N ILE A 41 -19.50 -4.72 19.30
CA ILE A 41 -18.71 -4.01 18.29
C ILE A 41 -19.53 -3.75 17.02
N ASN A 42 -20.35 -4.70 16.59
CA ASN A 42 -21.14 -4.56 15.36
C ASN A 42 -22.46 -3.85 15.54
N HIS A 43 -22.84 -3.55 16.79
CA HIS A 43 -24.02 -2.78 17.17
C HIS A 43 -25.36 -3.29 16.58
N GLY A 44 -25.46 -4.59 16.28
CA GLY A 44 -26.68 -5.18 15.71
C GLY A 44 -26.80 -5.09 14.18
N ILE A 45 -25.67 -4.96 13.46
CA ILE A 45 -25.65 -5.03 11.99
C ILE A 45 -26.18 -6.37 11.46
N PRO A 46 -25.85 -7.55 12.03
CA PRO A 46 -26.44 -8.82 11.61
C PRO A 46 -27.96 -8.84 11.72
N GLU A 47 -28.52 -8.36 12.83
CA GLU A 47 -29.96 -8.26 13.08
C GLU A 47 -30.62 -7.30 12.08
N LEU A 48 -29.97 -6.19 11.78
CA LEU A 48 -30.44 -5.25 10.76
C LEU A 48 -30.50 -5.91 9.37
N ILE A 49 -29.50 -6.72 8.99
CA ILE A 49 -29.48 -7.42 7.70
C ILE A 49 -30.61 -8.47 7.66
N THR A 50 -30.78 -9.25 8.73
CA THR A 50 -31.86 -10.25 8.81
C THR A 50 -33.25 -9.64 8.80
N SER A 51 -33.40 -8.39 9.30
CA SER A 51 -34.69 -7.67 9.22
C SER A 51 -35.14 -7.36 7.78
N TYR A 52 -34.23 -7.46 6.80
CA TYR A 52 -34.53 -7.36 5.37
C TYR A 52 -34.74 -8.71 4.68
N ASP A 53 -35.01 -9.76 5.44
CA ASP A 53 -35.24 -11.14 4.94
C ASP A 53 -34.02 -11.72 4.20
N MET A 54 -32.81 -11.38 4.65
CA MET A 54 -31.55 -11.91 4.14
C MET A 54 -30.84 -12.75 5.21
N ALA A 55 -30.25 -13.86 4.81
CA ALA A 55 -29.42 -14.65 5.70
C ALA A 55 -28.03 -14.00 5.88
N VAL A 56 -27.44 -14.16 7.05
CA VAL A 56 -26.10 -13.66 7.36
C VAL A 56 -25.15 -14.82 7.56
N LEU A 57 -23.99 -14.73 6.93
CA LEU A 57 -22.85 -15.63 7.07
C LEU A 57 -21.60 -14.80 7.42
N THR A 58 -20.67 -15.37 8.16
CA THR A 58 -19.37 -14.75 8.41
C THR A 58 -18.34 -15.20 7.38
N GLU A 59 -17.27 -14.43 7.16
CA GLU A 59 -16.25 -14.77 6.17
C GLU A 59 -15.55 -16.11 6.46
N ASP A 60 -15.35 -16.46 7.75
CA ASP A 60 -14.72 -17.71 8.16
C ASP A 60 -15.58 -18.93 7.81
N SER A 61 -16.90 -18.73 7.67
CA SER A 61 -17.80 -19.81 7.31
C SER A 61 -17.66 -20.28 5.86
N ILE A 62 -17.12 -19.48 4.98
CA ILE A 62 -17.03 -19.74 3.54
C ILE A 62 -15.64 -19.60 2.95
N SER A 63 -14.69 -19.02 3.67
CA SER A 63 -13.34 -18.76 3.14
C SER A 63 -12.58 -20.00 2.70
N HIS A 64 -12.87 -21.17 3.29
CA HIS A 64 -12.28 -22.45 2.92
C HIS A 64 -12.84 -23.05 1.62
N LEU A 65 -13.94 -22.50 1.09
CA LEU A 65 -14.62 -23.00 -0.11
C LEU A 65 -14.03 -22.47 -1.41
N ALA A 66 -13.17 -21.45 -1.35
CA ALA A 66 -12.49 -20.89 -2.51
C ALA A 66 -11.07 -20.43 -2.17
N LYS A 67 -10.26 -20.29 -3.21
CA LYS A 67 -8.96 -19.64 -3.13
C LYS A 67 -8.97 -18.37 -3.98
N PRO A 68 -8.35 -17.27 -3.53
CA PRO A 68 -8.26 -16.07 -4.35
C PRO A 68 -7.42 -16.33 -5.59
N GLU A 69 -7.84 -15.76 -6.72
CA GLU A 69 -7.04 -15.74 -7.93
C GLU A 69 -5.80 -14.89 -7.71
N ARG A 70 -4.67 -15.35 -8.22
CA ARG A 70 -3.39 -14.64 -8.10
C ARG A 70 -2.91 -14.18 -9.47
N PRO A 71 -2.18 -13.07 -9.54
CA PRO A 71 -1.69 -12.24 -8.43
C PRO A 71 -2.78 -11.33 -7.84
N LEU A 72 -2.71 -11.10 -6.52
CA LEU A 72 -3.48 -10.03 -5.87
C LEU A 72 -2.78 -8.68 -6.05
N ILE A 73 -3.54 -7.58 -5.98
CA ILE A 73 -2.99 -6.21 -5.96
C ILE A 73 -2.05 -6.02 -4.77
N VAL A 74 -2.31 -6.73 -3.69
CA VAL A 74 -1.68 -6.59 -2.39
C VAL A 74 -0.79 -7.78 -2.08
N SER A 75 0.21 -7.56 -1.24
CA SER A 75 0.96 -8.65 -0.63
C SER A 75 0.09 -9.37 0.39
N ASP A 76 -0.16 -10.65 0.15
CA ASP A 76 -0.99 -11.51 1.01
C ASP A 76 -0.13 -12.02 2.18
N GLN A 77 -0.06 -11.24 3.26
CA GLN A 77 0.84 -11.48 4.39
C GLN A 77 0.11 -11.75 5.71
N TRP A 78 -1.20 -11.53 5.76
CA TRP A 78 -1.96 -11.64 6.99
C TRP A 78 -3.09 -12.67 6.85
N MET A 79 -3.12 -13.63 7.75
CA MET A 79 -4.08 -14.74 7.72
C MET A 79 -5.55 -14.26 7.64
N TYR A 80 -5.93 -13.29 8.47
CA TYR A 80 -7.31 -12.81 8.48
C TYR A 80 -7.69 -12.10 7.19
N HIS A 81 -6.75 -11.37 6.59
CA HIS A 81 -6.96 -10.70 5.32
C HIS A 81 -7.05 -11.71 4.16
N SER A 82 -6.19 -12.74 4.19
CA SER A 82 -6.28 -13.86 3.23
C SER A 82 -7.64 -14.54 3.25
N ARG A 83 -8.26 -14.66 4.43
CA ARG A 83 -9.64 -15.17 4.56
C ARG A 83 -10.66 -14.28 3.90
N LEU A 84 -10.52 -12.95 4.00
CA LEU A 84 -11.41 -11.99 3.34
C LEU A 84 -11.32 -12.11 1.82
N TYR A 85 -10.11 -12.25 1.27
CA TYR A 85 -9.91 -12.46 -0.18
C TYR A 85 -10.51 -13.77 -0.65
N ALA A 86 -10.36 -14.83 0.11
CA ALA A 86 -10.95 -16.14 -0.17
C ALA A 86 -12.49 -16.08 -0.12
N ALA A 87 -13.06 -15.44 0.90
CA ALA A 87 -14.50 -15.24 1.02
C ALA A 87 -15.06 -14.42 -0.15
N ALA A 88 -14.41 -13.32 -0.54
CA ALA A 88 -14.79 -12.53 -1.71
C ALA A 88 -14.74 -13.37 -3.00
N SER A 89 -13.70 -14.23 -3.13
CA SER A 89 -13.55 -15.14 -4.27
C SER A 89 -14.65 -16.21 -4.32
N TYR A 90 -15.15 -16.66 -3.19
CA TYR A 90 -16.32 -17.54 -3.15
C TYR A 90 -17.60 -16.79 -3.52
N VAL A 91 -17.83 -15.61 -2.92
CA VAL A 91 -19.04 -14.79 -3.17
C VAL A 91 -19.18 -14.44 -4.65
N LYS A 92 -18.09 -14.18 -5.36
CA LYS A 92 -18.16 -13.89 -6.81
C LYS A 92 -18.75 -15.03 -7.64
N THR A 93 -18.66 -16.29 -7.17
CA THR A 93 -19.16 -17.48 -7.88
C THR A 93 -20.62 -17.82 -7.57
N VAL A 94 -21.18 -17.25 -6.50
CA VAL A 94 -22.54 -17.54 -6.04
C VAL A 94 -23.47 -16.35 -6.33
N GLU A 95 -24.53 -16.59 -7.09
CA GLU A 95 -25.38 -15.50 -7.59
C GLU A 95 -26.13 -14.75 -6.49
N ASN A 96 -26.80 -15.48 -5.60
CA ASN A 96 -27.64 -14.95 -4.54
C ASN A 96 -26.86 -14.64 -3.23
N LEU A 97 -25.53 -14.55 -3.29
CA LEU A 97 -24.69 -14.22 -2.16
C LEU A 97 -23.92 -12.91 -2.46
N ASP A 98 -24.02 -11.95 -1.56
CA ASP A 98 -23.30 -10.70 -1.64
C ASP A 98 -22.41 -10.51 -0.39
N LEU A 99 -21.47 -9.56 -0.42
CA LEU A 99 -20.55 -9.33 0.68
C LEU A 99 -20.63 -7.88 1.17
N ILE A 100 -20.73 -7.73 2.48
CA ILE A 100 -20.58 -6.47 3.19
C ILE A 100 -19.32 -6.56 4.04
N GLN A 101 -18.38 -5.66 3.81
CA GLN A 101 -17.16 -5.59 4.61
C GLN A 101 -17.35 -4.59 5.76
N LEU A 102 -17.08 -5.03 6.97
CA LEU A 102 -16.98 -4.19 8.15
C LEU A 102 -15.55 -3.66 8.27
N ASN A 103 -15.43 -2.38 8.52
CA ASN A 103 -14.16 -1.70 8.69
C ASN A 103 -14.25 -0.77 9.90
N SER A 104 -13.35 -0.92 10.85
CA SER A 104 -13.19 -0.03 11.99
C SER A 104 -11.90 0.77 11.83
N PHE A 105 -11.96 2.08 12.03
CA PHE A 105 -10.83 3.01 11.97
C PHE A 105 -10.11 3.07 10.60
N GLY A 106 -9.61 4.23 10.26
CA GLY A 106 -8.71 4.44 9.11
C GLY A 106 -7.34 3.78 9.28
N CYS A 107 -7.29 2.53 9.77
CA CYS A 107 -6.05 1.79 9.87
C CYS A 107 -5.64 1.30 8.49
N GLY A 108 -4.43 1.62 8.08
CA GLY A 108 -3.96 1.32 6.75
C GLY A 108 -3.96 -0.15 6.33
N LEU A 109 -4.07 -1.10 7.27
CA LEU A 109 -4.26 -2.51 6.96
C LEU A 109 -5.65 -2.76 6.38
N ASP A 110 -6.68 -2.17 6.96
CA ASP A 110 -8.05 -2.32 6.46
C ASP A 110 -8.24 -1.61 5.12
N ALA A 111 -7.56 -0.47 4.91
CA ALA A 111 -7.57 0.21 3.61
C ALA A 111 -7.00 -0.68 2.48
N VAL A 112 -5.91 -1.40 2.75
CA VAL A 112 -5.34 -2.39 1.82
C VAL A 112 -6.35 -3.51 1.53
N THR A 113 -6.99 -4.01 2.57
CA THR A 113 -7.95 -5.14 2.46
C THR A 113 -9.22 -4.73 1.73
N THR A 114 -9.78 -3.56 2.05
CA THR A 114 -10.98 -3.04 1.37
C THR A 114 -10.73 -2.84 -0.12
N ASP A 115 -9.56 -2.34 -0.49
CA ASP A 115 -9.19 -2.17 -1.90
C ASP A 115 -9.10 -3.51 -2.64
N ALA A 116 -8.49 -4.53 -2.03
CA ALA A 116 -8.36 -5.85 -2.64
C ALA A 116 -9.72 -6.57 -2.77
N VAL A 117 -10.54 -6.54 -1.72
CA VAL A 117 -11.89 -7.14 -1.73
C VAL A 117 -12.79 -6.43 -2.76
N ASN A 118 -12.72 -5.10 -2.80
CA ASN A 118 -13.45 -4.32 -3.80
C ASN A 118 -13.05 -4.73 -5.23
N ASP A 119 -11.75 -4.87 -5.49
CA ASP A 119 -11.25 -5.29 -6.80
C ASP A 119 -11.76 -6.68 -7.21
N ILE A 120 -11.68 -7.66 -6.31
CA ILE A 120 -12.16 -9.04 -6.55
C ILE A 120 -13.66 -9.04 -6.89
N LEU A 121 -14.47 -8.27 -6.15
CA LEU A 121 -15.92 -8.25 -6.34
C LEU A 121 -16.34 -7.46 -7.57
N THR A 122 -15.80 -6.25 -7.77
CA THR A 122 -16.21 -5.39 -8.88
C THR A 122 -15.79 -5.94 -10.24
N LYS A 123 -14.61 -6.52 -10.35
CA LYS A 123 -14.16 -7.22 -11.58
C LYS A 123 -15.06 -8.41 -11.95
N SER A 124 -15.73 -9.01 -10.97
CA SER A 124 -16.72 -10.08 -11.20
C SER A 124 -18.16 -9.56 -11.39
N GLY A 125 -18.35 -8.24 -11.45
CA GLY A 125 -19.66 -7.62 -11.58
C GLY A 125 -20.51 -7.64 -10.31
N LYS A 126 -19.96 -8.00 -9.15
CA LYS A 126 -20.61 -7.87 -7.84
C LYS A 126 -20.55 -6.43 -7.34
N ILE A 127 -21.45 -6.08 -6.42
CA ILE A 127 -21.43 -4.79 -5.76
C ILE A 127 -20.61 -4.91 -4.49
N TYR A 128 -19.60 -4.07 -4.35
CA TYR A 128 -18.84 -3.95 -3.12
C TYR A 128 -19.54 -2.97 -2.17
N THR A 129 -19.69 -3.38 -0.92
CA THR A 129 -20.25 -2.53 0.14
C THR A 129 -19.37 -2.60 1.38
N CYS A 130 -18.93 -1.44 1.86
CA CYS A 130 -18.18 -1.31 3.10
C CYS A 130 -18.99 -0.51 4.12
N LEU A 131 -19.10 -1.01 5.34
CA LEU A 131 -19.67 -0.33 6.48
C LEU A 131 -18.56 0.04 7.46
N LYS A 132 -18.44 1.32 7.77
CA LYS A 132 -17.55 1.78 8.83
C LYS A 132 -18.25 1.63 10.18
N ILE A 133 -17.58 0.95 11.10
CA ILE A 133 -18.00 0.82 12.48
C ILE A 133 -17.17 1.82 13.29
N ASP A 134 -17.82 2.63 14.08
CA ASP A 134 -17.23 3.55 15.03
C ASP A 134 -17.80 3.33 16.44
N GLU A 135 -17.37 4.13 17.39
CA GLU A 135 -17.83 4.05 18.79
C GLU A 135 -19.30 4.48 18.96
N VAL A 136 -19.91 5.04 17.93
CA VAL A 136 -21.28 5.55 17.99
C VAL A 136 -22.26 4.45 17.59
N ASN A 137 -23.12 4.03 18.53
CA ASN A 137 -24.17 3.01 18.37
C ASN A 137 -25.31 3.47 17.44
N ASN A 138 -25.00 4.13 16.31
CA ASN A 138 -26.00 4.62 15.39
C ASN A 138 -26.01 3.82 14.09
N LEU A 139 -26.99 2.95 13.94
CA LEU A 139 -27.21 2.16 12.73
C LEU A 139 -27.76 2.94 11.54
N GLY A 140 -27.96 4.26 11.65
CA GLY A 140 -28.55 5.07 10.57
C GLY A 140 -27.76 4.97 9.27
N ALA A 141 -26.46 5.19 9.32
CA ALA A 141 -25.57 5.10 8.15
C ALA A 141 -25.52 3.67 7.58
N ALA A 142 -25.43 2.65 8.45
CA ALA A 142 -25.46 1.25 8.05
C ALA A 142 -26.77 0.90 7.34
N ARG A 143 -27.89 1.35 7.89
CA ARG A 143 -29.24 1.15 7.31
C ARG A 143 -29.36 1.75 5.90
N ILE A 144 -28.88 2.97 5.70
CA ILE A 144 -28.89 3.63 4.39
C ILE A 144 -28.05 2.85 3.39
N ARG A 145 -26.85 2.44 3.76
CA ARG A 145 -25.95 1.69 2.87
C ARG A 145 -26.50 0.30 2.52
N ILE A 146 -27.05 -0.43 3.48
CA ILE A 146 -27.67 -1.74 3.23
C ILE A 146 -28.88 -1.60 2.30
N ARG A 147 -29.76 -0.61 2.53
CA ARG A 147 -30.88 -0.33 1.62
C ARG A 147 -30.44 0.05 0.22
N SER A 148 -29.37 0.84 0.10
CA SER A 148 -28.78 1.19 -1.19
C SER A 148 -28.25 -0.05 -1.92
N LEU A 149 -27.56 -0.96 -1.21
CA LEU A 149 -27.12 -2.25 -1.76
C LEU A 149 -28.30 -3.06 -2.28
N ILE A 150 -29.36 -3.23 -1.47
CA ILE A 150 -30.56 -3.98 -1.86
C ILE A 150 -31.21 -3.37 -3.10
N SER A 151 -31.33 -2.04 -3.15
CA SER A 151 -31.89 -1.34 -4.30
C SER A 151 -31.05 -1.52 -5.56
N ALA A 152 -29.73 -1.43 -5.43
CA ALA A 152 -28.80 -1.63 -6.56
C ALA A 152 -28.86 -3.08 -7.08
N ILE A 153 -28.97 -4.07 -6.20
CA ILE A 153 -29.13 -5.48 -6.59
C ILE A 153 -30.43 -5.65 -7.38
N ARG A 154 -31.57 -5.14 -6.86
CA ARG A 154 -32.89 -5.22 -7.54
C ARG A 154 -32.88 -4.55 -8.92
N VAL A 155 -32.21 -3.41 -9.06
CA VAL A 155 -32.06 -2.73 -10.36
C VAL A 155 -31.27 -3.57 -11.35
N ARG A 156 -30.18 -4.21 -10.91
CA ARG A 156 -29.37 -5.11 -11.73
C ARG A 156 -30.14 -6.34 -12.20
N GLU A 157 -30.92 -6.96 -11.31
CA GLU A 157 -31.78 -8.10 -11.64
C GLU A 157 -32.82 -7.73 -12.69
N LYS A 158 -33.52 -6.60 -12.51
CA LYS A 158 -34.52 -6.12 -13.49
C LYS A 158 -33.91 -5.82 -14.85
N LYS A 159 -32.69 -5.28 -14.89
CA LYS A 159 -32.00 -4.93 -16.15
C LYS A 159 -31.36 -6.13 -16.83
N GLN A 160 -31.36 -7.31 -16.24
CA GLN A 160 -30.66 -8.51 -16.72
C GLN A 160 -29.23 -8.20 -17.18
N THR A 161 -28.56 -7.26 -16.47
CA THR A 161 -27.22 -6.81 -16.88
C THR A 161 -26.26 -7.98 -16.80
N LYS A 162 -25.78 -8.44 -17.97
CA LYS A 162 -24.74 -9.49 -18.04
C LYS A 162 -23.54 -9.03 -17.24
N ARG A 163 -23.05 -9.90 -16.35
CA ARG A 163 -21.84 -9.64 -15.59
C ARG A 163 -20.65 -9.60 -16.54
N THR A 164 -20.02 -8.46 -16.67
CA THR A 164 -18.75 -8.36 -17.39
C THR A 164 -17.67 -8.80 -16.43
N ILE A 165 -17.14 -9.99 -16.61
CA ILE A 165 -15.98 -10.48 -15.85
C ILE A 165 -14.75 -9.89 -16.53
N VAL A 166 -14.06 -8.99 -15.84
CA VAL A 166 -12.77 -8.48 -16.27
C VAL A 166 -11.69 -9.40 -15.68
N PRO A 167 -10.85 -10.04 -16.50
CA PRO A 167 -9.76 -10.84 -15.99
C PRO A 167 -8.86 -10.03 -15.06
N ALA A 168 -8.35 -10.64 -14.00
CA ALA A 168 -7.37 -10.03 -13.10
C ALA A 168 -6.00 -9.97 -13.84
N ASN A 169 -5.88 -9.08 -14.81
CA ASN A 169 -4.65 -8.94 -15.60
C ASN A 169 -3.77 -7.87 -14.96
N TYR A 170 -2.95 -8.27 -13.98
CA TYR A 170 -1.85 -7.45 -13.50
C TYR A 170 -0.63 -7.71 -14.39
N ASN A 171 -0.58 -7.02 -15.53
CA ASN A 171 0.61 -6.99 -16.36
C ASN A 171 1.69 -6.21 -15.62
N ARG A 172 2.51 -6.94 -14.87
CA ARG A 172 3.70 -6.36 -14.27
C ARG A 172 4.72 -6.08 -15.35
N VAL A 173 5.04 -4.82 -15.56
CA VAL A 173 6.16 -4.43 -16.41
C VAL A 173 7.47 -4.67 -15.66
N VAL A 174 8.34 -5.49 -16.23
CA VAL A 174 9.63 -5.85 -15.65
C VAL A 174 10.70 -4.86 -16.12
N PHE A 175 11.46 -4.29 -15.17
CA PHE A 175 12.58 -3.42 -15.50
C PHE A 175 13.78 -4.23 -15.99
N THR A 176 14.16 -4.02 -17.26
CA THR A 176 15.19 -4.79 -17.95
C THR A 176 16.58 -4.11 -17.90
N GLU A 177 17.64 -4.85 -18.28
CA GLU A 177 19.00 -4.30 -18.37
C GLU A 177 19.14 -3.20 -19.46
N GLU A 178 18.32 -3.25 -20.50
CA GLU A 178 18.28 -2.23 -21.54
C GLU A 178 17.67 -0.92 -21.00
N MET A 179 16.61 -1.02 -20.24
CA MET A 179 15.96 0.12 -19.58
C MET A 179 16.92 0.83 -18.63
N ARG A 180 17.77 0.11 -17.92
CA ARG A 180 18.77 0.68 -17.00
C ARG A 180 19.62 1.78 -17.63
N LYS A 181 19.94 1.68 -18.92
CA LYS A 181 20.84 2.62 -19.60
C LYS A 181 20.18 3.94 -19.97
N ASN A 182 18.87 3.91 -20.23
CA ASN A 182 18.16 4.99 -20.90
C ASN A 182 16.95 5.53 -20.11
N TYR A 183 16.61 4.91 -18.96
CA TYR A 183 15.44 5.27 -18.18
C TYR A 183 15.81 6.21 -17.03
N THR A 184 14.94 7.17 -16.79
CA THR A 184 14.93 7.93 -15.53
C THR A 184 14.15 7.16 -14.49
N ILE A 185 14.71 7.02 -13.29
CA ILE A 185 14.10 6.30 -12.18
C ILE A 185 13.62 7.31 -11.16
N LEU A 186 12.32 7.51 -11.04
CA LEU A 186 11.71 8.37 -10.03
C LEU A 186 11.65 7.64 -8.69
N CYS A 187 12.16 8.26 -7.64
CA CYS A 187 12.15 7.73 -6.29
C CYS A 187 11.46 8.76 -5.36
N PRO A 188 10.51 8.36 -4.51
CA PRO A 188 9.84 9.31 -3.64
C PRO A 188 10.78 9.80 -2.54
N GLN A 189 10.64 11.06 -2.16
CA GLN A 189 11.33 11.64 -1.01
C GLN A 189 10.71 11.12 0.29
N MET A 190 11.44 10.31 1.04
CA MET A 190 10.97 9.78 2.33
C MET A 190 11.71 10.35 3.53
N SER A 191 12.90 10.93 3.31
CA SER A 191 13.69 11.62 4.32
C SER A 191 14.61 12.63 3.63
N PRO A 192 14.32 13.93 3.68
CA PRO A 192 15.00 14.93 2.86
C PRO A 192 16.52 14.85 2.91
N ILE A 193 17.09 14.88 4.11
CA ILE A 193 18.55 14.88 4.30
C ILE A 193 19.21 13.59 3.76
N HIS A 194 18.56 12.45 3.95
CA HIS A 194 19.11 11.16 3.51
C HIS A 194 19.03 10.97 2.00
N PHE A 195 17.90 11.38 1.39
CA PHE A 195 17.68 11.19 -0.04
C PHE A 195 18.54 12.10 -0.90
N GLU A 196 18.93 13.27 -0.39
CA GLU A 196 19.94 14.13 -1.02
C GLU A 196 21.31 13.46 -1.15
N LEU A 197 21.63 12.51 -0.27
CA LEU A 197 22.87 11.72 -0.32
C LEU A 197 22.69 10.39 -1.06
N LEU A 198 21.52 9.78 -0.98
CA LEU A 198 21.22 8.52 -1.66
C LEU A 198 21.13 8.67 -3.18
N GLU A 199 20.54 9.76 -3.67
CA GLU A 199 20.43 10.02 -5.10
C GLU A 199 21.80 9.97 -5.82
N PRO A 200 22.84 10.72 -5.39
CA PRO A 200 24.18 10.63 -5.96
C PRO A 200 24.82 9.25 -5.82
N ALA A 201 24.56 8.52 -4.73
CA ALA A 201 25.07 7.18 -4.55
C ALA A 201 24.53 6.21 -5.62
N PHE A 202 23.24 6.28 -5.95
CA PHE A 202 22.63 5.50 -7.03
C PHE A 202 23.12 5.92 -8.40
N GLN A 203 23.30 7.21 -8.64
CA GLN A 203 23.85 7.73 -9.91
C GLN A 203 25.27 7.21 -10.15
N THR A 204 26.09 7.09 -9.11
CA THR A 204 27.44 6.50 -9.20
C THR A 204 27.41 5.03 -9.61
N ALA A 205 26.36 4.31 -9.26
CA ALA A 205 26.14 2.92 -9.67
C ALA A 205 25.57 2.79 -11.10
N GLY A 206 25.39 3.91 -11.82
CA GLY A 206 24.90 3.94 -13.20
C GLY A 206 23.36 3.87 -13.31
N TYR A 207 22.65 4.32 -12.29
CA TYR A 207 21.20 4.54 -12.33
C TYR A 207 20.91 6.03 -12.42
N ASN A 208 20.12 6.45 -13.39
CA ASN A 208 19.63 7.83 -13.47
C ASN A 208 18.44 7.98 -12.50
N LEU A 209 18.75 7.99 -11.19
CA LEU A 209 17.76 8.17 -10.13
C LEU A 209 17.51 9.65 -9.93
N VAL A 210 16.25 10.02 -9.79
CA VAL A 210 15.78 11.39 -9.54
C VAL A 210 14.75 11.35 -8.42
N VAL A 211 14.93 12.21 -7.41
CA VAL A 211 13.94 12.46 -6.36
C VAL A 211 13.14 13.71 -6.77
N PRO A 212 11.86 13.59 -7.17
CA PRO A 212 11.08 14.73 -7.62
C PRO A 212 10.91 15.77 -6.50
N ASP A 213 11.12 17.04 -6.85
CA ASP A 213 10.83 18.16 -5.96
C ASP A 213 9.35 18.56 -6.12
N VAL A 214 8.52 18.11 -5.18
CA VAL A 214 7.08 18.39 -5.17
C VAL A 214 6.69 18.84 -3.77
N ASP A 215 5.99 19.95 -3.68
CA ASP A 215 5.52 20.46 -2.39
C ASP A 215 4.51 19.52 -1.71
N SER A 216 4.49 19.53 -0.38
CA SER A 216 3.69 18.59 0.42
C SER A 216 2.19 18.70 0.15
N ARG A 217 1.67 19.89 -0.17
CA ARG A 217 0.25 20.10 -0.44
C ARG A 217 -0.14 19.44 -1.76
N THR A 218 0.63 19.65 -2.79
CA THR A 218 0.44 18.98 -4.09
C THR A 218 0.52 17.45 -3.94
N CYS A 219 1.46 16.95 -3.14
CA CYS A 219 1.54 15.51 -2.84
C CYS A 219 0.25 14.99 -2.22
N VAL A 220 -0.34 15.69 -1.25
CA VAL A 220 -1.61 15.28 -0.61
C VAL A 220 -2.76 15.35 -1.61
N ASP A 221 -2.91 16.47 -2.31
CA ASP A 221 -4.04 16.69 -3.23
C ASP A 221 -4.05 15.68 -4.38
N VAL A 222 -2.88 15.32 -4.90
CA VAL A 222 -2.74 14.28 -5.93
C VAL A 222 -2.91 12.89 -5.31
N GLY A 223 -2.32 12.63 -4.15
CA GLY A 223 -2.44 11.35 -3.46
C GLY A 223 -3.89 10.97 -3.16
N LEU A 224 -4.71 11.92 -2.73
CA LEU A 224 -6.14 11.70 -2.46
C LEU A 224 -6.95 11.26 -3.70
N LYS A 225 -6.48 11.54 -4.91
CA LYS A 225 -7.13 11.09 -6.15
C LYS A 225 -6.89 9.61 -6.45
N TYR A 226 -5.76 9.07 -6.00
CA TYR A 226 -5.29 7.74 -6.41
C TYR A 226 -5.26 6.72 -5.29
N VAL A 227 -5.09 7.15 -4.05
CA VAL A 227 -4.98 6.30 -2.86
C VAL A 227 -6.27 6.34 -2.05
N ASN A 228 -6.62 5.22 -1.45
CA ASN A 228 -7.76 5.14 -0.52
C ASN A 228 -7.53 6.07 0.69
N ASN A 229 -8.52 6.90 1.01
CA ASN A 229 -8.43 7.88 2.11
C ASN A 229 -8.21 7.25 3.49
N ASP A 230 -8.55 5.96 3.66
CA ASP A 230 -8.31 5.22 4.89
C ASP A 230 -6.86 4.69 4.99
N ALA A 231 -6.06 4.85 3.92
CA ALA A 231 -4.63 4.54 3.96
C ALA A 231 -3.86 5.53 4.86
N CYS A 232 -2.66 5.12 5.29
CA CYS A 232 -1.84 5.99 6.12
C CYS A 232 -1.37 7.24 5.37
N TYR A 233 -1.23 8.35 6.08
CA TYR A 233 -0.79 9.62 5.51
C TYR A 233 0.52 9.52 4.70
N PRO A 234 1.56 8.80 5.15
CA PRO A 234 2.76 8.59 4.35
C PRO A 234 2.50 7.96 2.97
N SER A 235 1.49 7.09 2.83
CA SER A 235 1.16 6.51 1.52
C SER A 235 0.57 7.54 0.57
N LEU A 236 -0.21 8.50 1.09
CA LEU A 236 -0.74 9.62 0.30
C LEU A 236 0.39 10.50 -0.23
N ILE A 237 1.35 10.84 0.64
CA ILE A 237 2.51 11.68 0.27
C ILE A 237 3.36 10.96 -0.78
N VAL A 238 3.76 9.71 -0.52
CA VAL A 238 4.65 8.94 -1.40
C VAL A 238 4.04 8.73 -2.78
N VAL A 239 2.80 8.25 -2.83
CA VAL A 239 2.11 8.03 -4.11
C VAL A 239 1.79 9.36 -4.79
N GLY A 240 1.36 10.37 -4.02
CA GLY A 240 1.04 11.69 -4.53
C GLY A 240 2.24 12.39 -5.17
N GLN A 241 3.41 12.33 -4.55
CA GLN A 241 4.65 12.89 -5.10
C GLN A 241 5.01 12.24 -6.43
N LEU A 242 5.02 10.91 -6.47
CA LEU A 242 5.32 10.17 -7.69
C LEU A 242 4.30 10.47 -8.81
N MET A 243 3.02 10.49 -8.48
CA MET A 243 1.97 10.77 -9.47
C MET A 243 1.97 12.23 -9.92
N ALA A 244 2.32 13.18 -9.05
CA ALA A 244 2.50 14.57 -9.45
C ALA A 244 3.65 14.70 -10.45
N ALA A 245 4.79 14.03 -10.20
CA ALA A 245 5.91 14.02 -11.13
C ALA A 245 5.56 13.33 -12.47
N VAL A 246 4.85 12.20 -12.42
CA VAL A 246 4.38 11.49 -13.63
C VAL A 246 3.48 12.37 -14.50
N MET A 247 2.66 13.22 -13.88
CA MET A 247 1.70 14.08 -14.59
C MET A 247 2.22 15.49 -14.88
N SER A 248 3.42 15.86 -14.39
CA SER A 248 3.97 17.21 -14.61
C SER A 248 4.30 17.51 -16.08
N GLY A 249 4.61 16.46 -16.87
CA GLY A 249 5.12 16.61 -18.23
C GLY A 249 6.64 16.80 -18.31
N ASP A 250 7.34 16.85 -17.16
CA ASP A 250 8.80 17.05 -17.11
C ASP A 250 9.59 15.79 -17.44
N TYR A 251 8.92 14.63 -17.45
CA TYR A 251 9.56 13.33 -17.66
C TYR A 251 8.94 12.60 -18.85
N ASP A 252 9.78 12.00 -19.69
CA ASP A 252 9.34 11.11 -20.76
C ASP A 252 8.85 9.77 -20.18
N MET A 253 7.54 9.58 -20.10
CA MET A 253 6.92 8.38 -19.54
C MET A 253 7.25 7.09 -20.29
N SER A 254 7.67 7.18 -21.55
CA SER A 254 8.13 6.02 -22.31
C SER A 254 9.50 5.50 -21.85
N ARG A 255 10.25 6.32 -21.11
CA ARG A 255 11.58 6.04 -20.57
C ARG A 255 11.69 6.35 -19.09
N THR A 256 10.59 6.22 -18.38
CA THR A 256 10.55 6.45 -16.93
C THR A 256 10.21 5.15 -16.21
N ALA A 257 10.85 4.93 -15.07
CA ALA A 257 10.56 3.87 -14.12
C ALA A 257 10.36 4.47 -12.73
N ILE A 258 9.74 3.75 -11.84
CA ILE A 258 9.55 4.15 -10.44
C ILE A 258 10.29 3.17 -9.53
N LEU A 259 10.96 3.69 -8.51
CA LEU A 259 11.63 2.92 -7.48
C LEU A 259 10.96 3.13 -6.13
N ILE A 260 10.67 2.04 -5.42
CA ILE A 260 10.14 2.08 -4.04
C ILE A 260 10.76 0.97 -3.21
N SER A 261 11.00 1.22 -1.92
CA SER A 261 11.37 0.17 -0.98
C SER A 261 10.15 -0.64 -0.58
N GLN A 262 10.33 -1.95 -0.44
CA GLN A 262 9.29 -2.86 0.02
C GLN A 262 9.85 -3.70 1.16
N THR A 263 9.32 -3.52 2.36
CA THR A 263 9.87 -4.15 3.57
C THR A 263 9.67 -5.67 3.59
N GLY A 264 8.64 -6.19 2.91
CA GLY A 264 8.31 -7.61 2.92
C GLY A 264 7.74 -8.12 4.25
N GLY A 265 7.66 -7.27 5.27
CA GLY A 265 7.08 -7.57 6.58
C GLY A 265 5.59 -7.22 6.68
N GLY A 266 5.00 -7.41 7.86
CA GLY A 266 3.60 -7.10 8.16
C GLY A 266 3.23 -5.61 8.18
N CYS A 267 4.04 -4.76 7.56
CA CYS A 267 3.77 -3.33 7.43
C CYS A 267 2.98 -3.04 6.15
N ARG A 268 2.04 -2.11 6.23
CA ARG A 268 1.30 -1.61 5.06
C ARG A 268 2.19 -0.95 4.01
N ALA A 269 3.38 -0.45 4.37
CA ALA A 269 4.37 0.06 3.43
C ALA A 269 4.81 -1.00 2.40
N SER A 270 4.73 -2.28 2.71
CA SER A 270 4.92 -3.38 1.76
C SER A 270 3.92 -3.35 0.60
N ASN A 271 2.80 -2.65 0.74
CA ASN A 271 1.75 -2.52 -0.26
C ASN A 271 1.80 -1.20 -1.06
N TYR A 272 2.71 -0.28 -0.76
CA TYR A 272 2.83 0.98 -1.52
C TYR A 272 3.09 0.73 -3.00
N ILE A 273 3.84 -0.31 -3.33
CA ILE A 273 4.06 -0.72 -4.72
C ILE A 273 2.75 -1.04 -5.46
N GLY A 274 1.81 -1.69 -4.78
CA GLY A 274 0.47 -1.96 -5.33
C GLY A 274 -0.33 -0.67 -5.53
N PHE A 275 -0.26 0.27 -4.60
CA PHE A 275 -0.91 1.58 -4.73
C PHE A 275 -0.35 2.39 -5.89
N ILE A 276 0.98 2.39 -6.07
CA ILE A 276 1.65 3.08 -7.18
C ILE A 276 1.21 2.48 -8.52
N ARG A 277 1.23 1.15 -8.67
CA ARG A 277 0.81 0.49 -9.91
C ARG A 277 -0.64 0.80 -10.26
N ARG A 278 -1.52 0.76 -9.28
CA ARG A 278 -2.93 1.12 -9.47
C ARG A 278 -3.11 2.60 -9.83
N ALA A 279 -2.32 3.48 -9.24
CA ALA A 279 -2.33 4.89 -9.57
C ALA A 279 -1.88 5.14 -11.01
N LEU A 280 -0.80 4.49 -11.45
CA LEU A 280 -0.31 4.54 -12.82
C LEU A 280 -1.37 4.03 -13.82
N GLU A 281 -1.99 2.88 -13.54
CA GLU A 281 -3.07 2.33 -14.38
C GLU A 281 -4.23 3.32 -14.51
N LYS A 282 -4.70 3.89 -13.38
CA LYS A 282 -5.76 4.90 -13.37
C LYS A 282 -5.40 6.19 -14.10
N ALA A 283 -4.13 6.55 -14.12
CA ALA A 283 -3.63 7.74 -14.80
C ALA A 283 -3.33 7.51 -16.29
N GLY A 284 -3.46 6.28 -16.78
CA GLY A 284 -3.21 5.93 -18.19
C GLY A 284 -1.75 5.59 -18.52
N TYR A 285 -0.94 5.26 -17.50
CA TYR A 285 0.47 4.87 -17.64
C TYR A 285 0.75 3.43 -17.17
N PRO A 286 0.01 2.41 -17.63
CA PRO A 286 0.14 1.04 -17.15
C PRO A 286 1.50 0.40 -17.50
N ASP A 287 2.21 0.95 -18.49
CA ASP A 287 3.47 0.41 -19.00
C ASP A 287 4.72 0.92 -18.25
N VAL A 288 4.55 1.82 -17.27
CA VAL A 288 5.66 2.32 -16.45
C VAL A 288 6.10 1.24 -15.45
N PRO A 289 7.36 0.75 -15.52
CA PRO A 289 7.85 -0.27 -14.61
C PRO A 289 8.02 0.29 -13.19
N VAL A 290 7.58 -0.49 -12.21
CA VAL A 290 7.75 -0.17 -10.79
C VAL A 290 8.71 -1.18 -10.16
N ILE A 291 9.87 -0.69 -9.76
CA ILE A 291 10.97 -1.46 -9.19
C ILE A 291 10.80 -1.51 -7.67
N SER A 292 10.86 -2.71 -7.11
CA SER A 292 10.84 -2.94 -5.66
C SER A 292 12.24 -3.23 -5.15
N ILE A 293 12.73 -2.40 -4.22
CA ILE A 293 13.89 -2.76 -3.41
C ILE A 293 13.40 -3.64 -2.27
N ASN A 294 13.67 -4.93 -2.35
CA ASN A 294 13.34 -5.88 -1.30
C ASN A 294 14.46 -6.89 -1.09
N LEU A 295 14.68 -7.27 0.16
CA LEU A 295 15.66 -8.29 0.54
C LEU A 295 15.09 -9.71 0.51
N SER A 296 13.77 -9.85 0.40
CA SER A 296 13.06 -11.13 0.44
C SER A 296 12.87 -11.79 -0.93
N GLY A 297 13.36 -11.16 -2.00
CA GLY A 297 13.24 -11.69 -3.37
C GLY A 297 11.80 -11.74 -3.89
N LEU A 298 10.90 -10.94 -3.33
CA LEU A 298 9.47 -10.90 -3.70
C LEU A 298 9.26 -10.61 -5.19
N GLU A 299 10.12 -9.79 -5.78
CA GLU A 299 10.06 -9.44 -7.19
C GLU A 299 11.45 -9.38 -7.84
N LYS A 300 11.56 -9.90 -9.05
CA LYS A 300 12.80 -9.87 -9.83
C LYS A 300 12.73 -8.78 -10.89
N ASN A 301 13.69 -7.87 -10.89
CA ASN A 301 13.91 -6.84 -11.92
C ASN A 301 15.35 -6.96 -12.43
N PRO A 302 15.60 -7.63 -13.57
CA PRO A 302 16.96 -7.90 -14.06
C PRO A 302 17.83 -6.65 -14.25
N GLY A 303 17.21 -5.53 -14.63
CA GLY A 303 17.88 -4.24 -14.80
C GLY A 303 18.30 -3.58 -13.49
N PHE A 304 17.76 -4.00 -12.34
CA PHE A 304 18.08 -3.42 -11.05
C PHE A 304 18.86 -4.43 -10.19
N LYS A 305 20.12 -4.13 -9.92
CA LYS A 305 21.04 -5.00 -9.16
C LYS A 305 21.64 -4.22 -7.99
N LEU A 306 21.46 -4.74 -6.79
CA LEU A 306 22.16 -4.26 -5.61
C LEU A 306 23.58 -4.83 -5.61
N THR A 307 24.54 -4.04 -6.12
CA THR A 307 25.95 -4.40 -6.10
C THR A 307 26.59 -4.06 -4.75
N LEU A 308 27.66 -4.76 -4.37
CA LEU A 308 28.39 -4.46 -3.12
C LEU A 308 28.83 -2.98 -3.01
N PRO A 309 29.37 -2.33 -4.06
CA PRO A 309 29.67 -0.90 -4.00
C PRO A 309 28.42 -0.05 -3.76
N LEU A 310 27.29 -0.31 -4.45
CA LEU A 310 26.06 0.44 -4.24
C LEU A 310 25.52 0.28 -2.80
N ILE A 311 25.59 -0.93 -2.26
CA ILE A 311 25.17 -1.16 -0.86
C ILE A 311 26.08 -0.38 0.09
N GLN A 312 27.41 -0.40 -0.12
CA GLN A 312 28.34 0.36 0.72
C GLN A 312 28.11 1.87 0.64
N HIS A 313 27.97 2.42 -0.57
CA HIS A 313 27.70 3.84 -0.77
C HIS A 313 26.36 4.25 -0.16
N GLY A 314 25.33 3.40 -0.32
CA GLY A 314 24.03 3.61 0.27
C GLY A 314 24.05 3.59 1.81
N LEU A 315 24.79 2.65 2.42
CA LEU A 315 24.97 2.61 3.88
C LEU A 315 25.65 3.88 4.40
N TYR A 316 26.73 4.31 3.75
CA TYR A 316 27.40 5.55 4.16
C TYR A 316 26.51 6.78 3.95
N ALA A 317 25.73 6.84 2.87
CA ALA A 317 24.75 7.90 2.68
C ALA A 317 23.72 7.93 3.82
N LEU A 318 23.24 6.78 4.29
CA LEU A 318 22.33 6.69 5.43
C LEU A 318 23.00 7.14 6.73
N GLU A 319 24.22 6.67 7.02
CA GLU A 319 24.97 7.05 8.24
C GLU A 319 25.27 8.54 8.29
N PHE A 320 25.70 9.14 7.18
CA PHE A 320 25.88 10.58 7.10
C PHE A 320 24.56 11.35 7.20
N GLY A 321 23.49 10.81 6.61
CA GLY A 321 22.15 11.36 6.73
C GLY A 321 21.68 11.42 8.18
N ASP A 322 21.89 10.36 8.95
CA ASP A 322 21.57 10.31 10.38
C ASP A 322 22.37 11.35 11.19
N ILE A 323 23.67 11.48 10.88
CA ILE A 323 24.52 12.47 11.54
C ILE A 323 24.04 13.89 11.22
N PHE A 324 23.82 14.19 9.95
CA PHE A 324 23.34 15.51 9.53
C PHE A 324 21.98 15.83 10.13
N MET A 325 21.04 14.91 10.09
CA MET A 325 19.72 15.07 10.70
C MET A 325 19.84 15.39 12.19
N ARG A 326 20.66 14.64 12.92
CA ARG A 326 20.91 14.87 14.33
C ARG A 326 21.56 16.23 14.60
N CYS A 327 22.60 16.60 13.84
CA CYS A 327 23.28 17.87 13.98
C CYS A 327 22.36 19.05 13.65
N VAL A 328 21.68 19.01 12.52
CA VAL A 328 20.78 20.08 12.07
C VAL A 328 19.65 20.30 13.07
N TYR A 329 18.97 19.23 13.51
CA TYR A 329 17.85 19.35 14.44
C TYR A 329 18.26 19.78 15.84
N ALA A 330 19.49 19.43 16.27
CA ALA A 330 20.01 19.87 17.57
C ALA A 330 20.51 21.32 17.54
N THR A 331 20.99 21.82 16.40
CA THR A 331 21.64 23.13 16.31
C THR A 331 20.68 24.23 15.85
N ARG A 332 19.81 23.96 14.88
CA ARG A 332 18.90 24.95 14.29
C ARG A 332 18.06 25.75 15.32
N PRO A 333 17.51 25.16 16.39
CA PRO A 333 16.77 25.93 17.40
C PRO A 333 17.61 26.93 18.20
N TYR A 334 18.94 26.78 18.21
CA TYR A 334 19.88 27.54 19.02
C TYR A 334 20.87 28.35 18.18
N GLU A 335 20.68 28.47 16.85
CA GLU A 335 21.57 29.25 16.00
C GLU A 335 21.52 30.74 16.34
N ALA A 336 22.70 31.37 16.40
CA ALA A 336 22.81 32.81 16.69
C ALA A 336 22.44 33.68 15.50
N VAL A 337 22.62 33.16 14.30
CA VAL A 337 22.26 33.80 13.02
C VAL A 337 21.32 32.84 12.29
N ALA A 338 20.13 33.31 12.01
CA ALA A 338 19.11 32.51 11.32
C ALA A 338 19.64 32.00 9.97
N GLY A 339 19.53 30.69 9.75
CA GLY A 339 19.98 30.01 8.51
C GLY A 339 21.44 29.55 8.53
N SER A 340 22.24 29.89 9.55
CA SER A 340 23.66 29.48 9.63
C SER A 340 23.82 27.94 9.71
N THR A 341 22.88 27.25 10.32
CA THR A 341 22.86 25.78 10.37
C THR A 341 22.65 25.18 8.99
N ASP A 342 21.76 25.76 8.21
CA ASP A 342 21.46 25.30 6.86
C ASP A 342 22.62 25.56 5.90
N GLU A 343 23.27 26.69 6.00
CA GLU A 343 24.50 26.99 5.23
C GLU A 343 25.63 25.98 5.54
N LEU A 344 25.82 25.69 6.83
CA LEU A 344 26.83 24.71 7.25
C LEU A 344 26.49 23.33 6.76
N HIS A 345 25.21 22.93 6.83
CA HIS A 345 24.71 21.65 6.29
C HIS A 345 24.99 21.54 4.78
N GLU A 346 24.66 22.56 4.00
CA GLU A 346 24.92 22.60 2.55
C GLU A 346 26.40 22.47 2.21
N LYS A 347 27.28 23.11 2.98
CA LYS A 347 28.73 22.96 2.82
C LYS A 347 29.16 21.50 3.04
N TRP A 348 28.80 20.89 4.16
CA TRP A 348 29.19 19.54 4.49
C TRP A 348 28.53 18.50 3.59
N LYS A 349 27.29 18.73 3.16
CA LYS A 349 26.62 17.89 2.17
C LYS A 349 27.44 17.75 0.89
N LYS A 350 27.98 18.83 0.36
CA LYS A 350 28.85 18.79 -0.84
C LYS A 350 30.09 17.95 -0.64
N GLU A 351 30.73 18.07 0.51
CA GLU A 351 31.92 17.28 0.86
C GLU A 351 31.57 15.77 0.97
N VAL A 352 30.46 15.45 1.61
CA VAL A 352 30.01 14.07 1.74
C VAL A 352 29.60 13.47 0.39
N ILE A 353 28.90 14.22 -0.46
CA ILE A 353 28.57 13.80 -1.82
C ILE A 353 29.86 13.51 -2.60
N ALA A 354 30.85 14.38 -2.55
CA ALA A 354 32.14 14.14 -3.21
C ALA A 354 32.85 12.89 -2.67
N PHE A 355 32.68 12.57 -1.39
CA PHE A 355 33.20 11.36 -0.79
C PHE A 355 32.46 10.09 -1.25
N ILE A 356 31.12 10.06 -1.19
CA ILE A 356 30.30 8.88 -1.53
C ILE A 356 30.21 8.62 -3.03
N THR A 357 30.48 9.61 -3.89
CA THR A 357 30.44 9.45 -5.36
C THR A 357 31.75 8.93 -5.96
N GLN A 358 32.73 8.55 -5.15
CA GLN A 358 33.94 7.91 -5.64
C GLN A 358 33.61 6.55 -6.26
N LYS A 359 34.12 6.27 -7.48
CA LYS A 359 33.82 5.04 -8.23
C LYS A 359 34.36 3.74 -7.60
N LYS A 360 35.26 3.83 -6.62
CA LYS A 360 35.84 2.69 -5.91
C LYS A 360 35.15 2.48 -4.58
N MET A 361 35.20 1.25 -4.09
CA MET A 361 34.79 0.96 -2.72
C MET A 361 35.51 1.88 -1.73
N LEU A 362 34.74 2.43 -0.80
CA LEU A 362 35.24 3.41 0.15
C LEU A 362 36.02 2.73 1.27
N SER A 363 37.18 3.29 1.62
CA SER A 363 37.95 2.83 2.76
C SER A 363 37.28 3.20 4.07
N HIS A 364 37.10 2.24 4.98
CA HIS A 364 36.54 2.50 6.31
C HIS A 364 37.36 3.53 7.10
N GLY A 365 38.68 3.58 6.93
CA GLY A 365 39.55 4.60 7.54
C GLY A 365 39.26 6.00 7.01
N LYS A 366 39.03 6.17 5.71
CA LYS A 366 38.62 7.48 5.14
C LYS A 366 37.22 7.90 5.62
N PHE A 367 36.30 6.95 5.72
CA PHE A 367 34.97 7.19 6.28
C PHE A 367 35.04 7.66 7.74
N LYS A 368 35.79 6.94 8.59
CA LYS A 368 36.03 7.33 10.00
C LYS A 368 36.65 8.73 10.12
N ASN A 369 37.63 9.05 9.29
CA ASN A 369 38.24 10.38 9.28
C ASN A 369 37.23 11.47 8.87
N CYS A 370 36.41 11.24 7.85
CA CYS A 370 35.37 12.17 7.45
C CYS A 370 34.36 12.41 8.59
N LEU A 371 33.94 11.36 9.30
CA LEU A 371 33.07 11.45 10.48
C LEU A 371 33.70 12.26 11.63
N LEU A 372 35.00 12.08 11.89
CA LEU A 372 35.69 12.80 12.95
C LEU A 372 35.79 14.30 12.68
N TYR A 373 35.88 14.70 11.40
CA TYR A 373 35.87 16.12 11.00
C TYR A 373 34.45 16.74 11.05
N THR A 374 33.40 15.95 10.89
CA THR A 374 32.01 16.43 10.88
C THR A 374 31.34 16.38 12.24
N SER A 375 31.88 15.59 13.18
CA SER A 375 31.34 15.48 14.54
C SER A 375 32.08 16.45 15.47
N PRO A 376 31.40 17.42 16.10
CA PRO A 376 32.03 18.27 17.10
C PRO A 376 32.57 17.40 18.23
N SER A 377 33.87 17.56 18.51
CA SER A 377 34.51 16.83 19.62
C SER A 377 33.79 17.18 20.93
N PRO A 378 33.54 16.19 21.82
CA PRO A 378 33.04 16.48 23.16
C PRO A 378 33.93 17.43 23.99
N ARG A 379 35.17 17.69 23.51
CA ARG A 379 36.12 18.60 24.14
C ARG A 379 35.93 20.07 23.71
N ASP A 380 35.13 20.32 22.69
CA ASP A 380 34.89 21.69 22.15
C ASP A 380 33.55 22.27 22.63
N ARG A 381 33.00 21.70 23.71
CA ARG A 381 31.84 22.24 24.42
C ARG A 381 32.23 22.94 25.71
#